data_a25481ee42f29e1efbec9621184eddc6
#
_entry.id   a25481ee42f29e1efbec9621184eddc6
#
_cell.length_a   1.000
_cell.length_b   1.000
_cell.length_c   1.000
_cell.angle_alpha   90.00
_cell.angle_beta   90.00
_cell.angle_gamma   90.00
#
_symmetry.space_group_name_H-M   'P 1'
#
loop_
_entity.id
_entity.type
_entity.pdbx_description
1 polymer ?
#
loop_
_entity_poly.entity_id
_entity_poly.type
_entity_poly.pdbx_seq_one_letter_code
_entity_poly.pdbx_strand_id
1 'polypeptide(L)'
;MKKGSITVFSALCMSFVFSALFVLLEAARFYGLSQYADWKGRQGVECVAAEYQPYLWEEFHLLMLDGGYSTDFFEIGNVTGRMKEKLDENLNQKNFGWQFPDMNLFQMETSHIYEPKYLLVTDADGEVLLDMISAYMKKNLPREAAEEIRQRYICLLYTSPSPRDRG
;
A
#
# COMPACT_ATOMS: atom_id res chain seq x y z
N MET A 1 19.21 -31.73 -57.85
CA MET A 1 18.75 -32.05 -56.49
C MET A 1 19.28 -31.11 -55.39
N LYS A 2 19.85 -29.93 -55.68
CA LYS A 2 20.37 -29.00 -54.64
C LYS A 2 19.42 -27.88 -54.20
N LYS A 3 18.30 -27.66 -54.95
CA LYS A 3 17.37 -26.55 -54.63
C LYS A 3 16.46 -26.82 -53.42
N GLY A 4 16.07 -28.09 -53.15
CA GLY A 4 15.24 -28.44 -52.01
C GLY A 4 15.95 -28.33 -50.64
N SER A 5 17.27 -28.49 -50.58
CA SER A 5 18.07 -28.39 -49.36
C SER A 5 18.16 -26.95 -48.86
N ILE A 6 18.22 -25.97 -49.74
CA ILE A 6 18.30 -24.55 -49.39
C ILE A 6 16.96 -24.06 -48.80
N THR A 7 15.84 -24.50 -49.38
CA THR A 7 14.51 -24.10 -48.85
C THR A 7 14.24 -24.66 -47.46
N VAL A 8 14.62 -25.92 -47.22
CA VAL A 8 14.49 -26.55 -45.90
C VAL A 8 15.38 -25.82 -44.86
N PHE A 9 16.62 -25.53 -45.22
CA PHE A 9 17.53 -24.78 -44.34
C PHE A 9 17.01 -23.38 -44.03
N SER A 10 16.53 -22.65 -45.05
CA SER A 10 15.93 -21.32 -44.86
C SER A 10 14.71 -21.38 -43.95
N ALA A 11 13.83 -22.38 -44.12
CA ALA A 11 12.65 -22.56 -43.25
C ALA A 11 13.05 -22.82 -41.78
N LEU A 12 14.07 -23.64 -41.55
CA LEU A 12 14.60 -23.90 -40.21
C LEU A 12 15.20 -22.64 -39.56
N CYS A 13 15.98 -21.87 -40.32
CA CYS A 13 16.52 -20.61 -39.85
C CYS A 13 15.39 -19.60 -39.47
N MET A 14 14.36 -19.49 -40.34
CA MET A 14 13.22 -18.61 -40.05
C MET A 14 12.44 -19.07 -38.83
N SER A 15 12.19 -20.37 -38.67
CA SER A 15 11.51 -20.87 -37.46
C SER A 15 12.27 -20.59 -36.17
N PHE A 16 13.60 -20.69 -36.22
CA PHE A 16 14.45 -20.34 -35.10
C PHE A 16 14.37 -18.85 -34.76
N VAL A 17 14.44 -17.98 -35.80
CA VAL A 17 14.31 -16.51 -35.60
C VAL A 17 12.94 -16.16 -35.00
N PHE A 18 11.84 -16.73 -35.55
CA PHE A 18 10.51 -16.49 -34.97
C PHE A 18 10.38 -17.00 -33.56
N SER A 19 10.94 -18.16 -33.23
CA SER A 19 10.96 -18.69 -31.88
C SER A 19 11.69 -17.75 -30.92
N ALA A 20 12.85 -17.25 -31.33
CA ALA A 20 13.64 -16.29 -30.51
C ALA A 20 12.87 -14.97 -30.31
N LEU A 21 12.24 -14.43 -31.36
CA LEU A 21 11.42 -13.23 -31.26
C LEU A 21 10.22 -13.43 -30.32
N PHE A 22 9.57 -14.60 -30.40
CA PHE A 22 8.45 -14.90 -29.50
C PHE A 22 8.87 -14.94 -28.04
N VAL A 23 10.01 -15.57 -27.73
CA VAL A 23 10.56 -15.59 -26.36
C VAL A 23 10.88 -14.19 -25.85
N LEU A 24 11.43 -13.33 -26.71
CA LEU A 24 11.73 -11.94 -26.34
C LEU A 24 10.44 -11.14 -26.09
N LEU A 25 9.40 -11.33 -26.88
CA LEU A 25 8.10 -10.68 -26.68
C LEU A 25 7.45 -11.13 -25.38
N GLU A 26 7.47 -12.44 -25.06
CA GLU A 26 6.93 -12.95 -23.81
C GLU A 26 7.73 -12.46 -22.60
N ALA A 27 9.05 -12.39 -22.69
CA ALA A 27 9.89 -11.82 -21.64
C ALA A 27 9.58 -10.33 -21.41
N ALA A 28 9.43 -9.55 -22.48
CA ALA A 28 9.07 -8.14 -22.39
C ALA A 28 7.67 -7.96 -21.79
N ARG A 29 6.71 -8.80 -22.18
CA ARG A 29 5.36 -8.82 -21.61
C ARG A 29 5.38 -9.12 -20.11
N PHE A 30 6.11 -10.15 -19.68
CA PHE A 30 6.23 -10.53 -18.29
C PHE A 30 6.86 -9.40 -17.44
N TYR A 31 7.91 -8.77 -17.97
CA TYR A 31 8.53 -7.63 -17.30
C TYR A 31 7.56 -6.45 -17.18
N GLY A 32 6.83 -6.14 -18.24
CA GLY A 32 5.81 -5.08 -18.22
C GLY A 32 4.70 -5.37 -17.21
N LEU A 33 4.23 -6.61 -17.12
CA LEU A 33 3.24 -7.05 -16.13
C LEU A 33 3.72 -6.87 -14.70
N SER A 34 4.97 -7.27 -14.43
CA SER A 34 5.57 -7.13 -13.10
C SER A 34 5.65 -5.67 -12.65
N GLN A 35 6.09 -4.77 -13.54
CA GLN A 35 6.15 -3.34 -13.25
C GLN A 35 4.76 -2.72 -13.05
N TYR A 36 3.81 -3.12 -13.89
CA TYR A 36 2.42 -2.65 -13.76
C TYR A 36 1.77 -3.12 -12.46
N ALA A 37 1.99 -4.38 -12.06
CA ALA A 37 1.49 -4.92 -10.80
C ALA A 37 2.07 -4.17 -9.59
N ASP A 38 3.38 -3.92 -9.57
CA ASP A 38 4.03 -3.17 -8.50
C ASP A 38 3.49 -1.74 -8.39
N TRP A 39 3.35 -1.05 -9.51
CA TRP A 39 2.80 0.30 -9.54
C TRP A 39 1.35 0.35 -9.06
N LYS A 40 0.50 -0.57 -9.54
CA LYS A 40 -0.91 -0.66 -9.13
C LYS A 40 -1.04 -1.07 -7.67
N GLY A 41 -0.18 -1.97 -7.18
CA GLY A 41 -0.11 -2.34 -5.78
C GLY A 41 0.17 -1.14 -4.87
N ARG A 42 1.16 -0.32 -5.22
CA ARG A 42 1.47 0.92 -4.50
C ARG A 42 0.30 1.90 -4.52
N GLN A 43 -0.31 2.11 -5.68
CA GLN A 43 -1.48 2.98 -5.83
C GLN A 43 -2.65 2.51 -4.95
N GLY A 44 -2.90 1.20 -4.86
CA GLY A 44 -3.93 0.64 -3.98
C GLY A 44 -3.68 0.94 -2.49
N VAL A 45 -2.44 0.78 -2.05
CA VAL A 45 -2.03 1.14 -0.67
C VAL A 45 -2.21 2.64 -0.40
N GLU A 46 -1.79 3.49 -1.33
CA GLU A 46 -1.94 4.95 -1.23
C GLU A 46 -3.41 5.37 -1.18
N CYS A 47 -4.30 4.72 -1.96
CA CYS A 47 -5.74 4.97 -1.91
C CYS A 47 -6.33 4.65 -0.54
N VAL A 48 -5.95 3.53 0.08
CA VAL A 48 -6.41 3.17 1.42
C VAL A 48 -5.83 4.13 2.46
N ALA A 49 -4.56 4.48 2.35
CA ALA A 49 -3.92 5.45 3.26
C ALA A 49 -4.55 6.85 3.16
N ALA A 50 -5.13 7.20 2.01
CA ALA A 50 -5.86 8.46 1.83
C ALA A 50 -7.26 8.46 2.49
N GLU A 51 -7.77 7.30 2.91
CA GLU A 51 -9.01 7.18 3.69
C GLU A 51 -8.76 7.41 5.20
N TYR A 52 -7.85 8.35 5.53
CA TYR A 52 -7.58 8.73 6.92
C TYR A 52 -8.79 9.42 7.56
N GLN A 53 -8.86 9.36 8.89
CA GLN A 53 -9.93 10.00 9.65
C GLN A 53 -9.76 11.54 9.64
N PRO A 54 -10.67 12.29 8.96
CA PRO A 54 -10.51 13.75 8.79
C PRO A 54 -10.49 14.51 10.12
N TYR A 55 -11.32 14.10 11.08
CA TYR A 55 -11.39 14.76 12.38
C TYR A 55 -10.06 14.73 13.12
N LEU A 56 -9.37 13.59 13.13
CA LEU A 56 -8.07 13.47 13.78
C LEU A 56 -6.99 14.28 13.07
N TRP A 57 -7.12 14.44 11.76
CA TRP A 57 -6.21 15.29 11.01
C TRP A 57 -6.46 16.78 11.24
N GLU A 58 -7.71 17.23 11.22
CA GLU A 58 -8.07 18.64 11.40
C GLU A 58 -7.77 19.16 12.80
N GLU A 59 -8.08 18.38 13.85
CA GLU A 59 -7.90 18.79 15.23
C GLU A 59 -6.49 18.52 15.77
N PHE A 60 -5.89 17.38 15.42
CA PHE A 60 -4.67 16.90 16.04
C PHE A 60 -3.51 16.71 15.07
N HIS A 61 -3.72 16.87 13.78
CA HIS A 61 -2.75 16.63 12.70
C HIS A 61 -2.17 15.20 12.74
N LEU A 62 -2.98 14.25 13.16
CA LEU A 62 -2.63 12.84 13.24
C LEU A 62 -3.24 12.09 12.04
N LEU A 63 -2.39 11.42 11.26
CA LEU A 63 -2.82 10.55 10.17
C LEU A 63 -3.09 9.16 10.72
N MET A 64 -4.36 8.83 10.89
CA MET A 64 -4.82 7.53 11.35
C MET A 64 -5.95 7.03 10.48
N LEU A 65 -6.01 5.72 10.32
CA LEU A 65 -7.05 5.04 9.57
C LEU A 65 -8.13 4.55 10.53
N ASP A 66 -9.40 4.75 10.17
CA ASP A 66 -10.50 4.13 10.88
C ASP A 66 -10.65 2.68 10.43
N GLY A 67 -10.07 1.74 11.17
CA GLY A 67 -10.16 0.31 10.86
C GLY A 67 -11.52 -0.31 11.15
N GLY A 68 -12.43 0.43 11.78
CA GLY A 68 -13.81 0.02 12.00
C GLY A 68 -14.71 0.26 10.79
N TYR A 69 -14.38 1.23 9.93
CA TYR A 69 -15.20 1.64 8.78
C TYR A 69 -16.69 1.78 9.13
N SER A 70 -16.98 2.58 10.17
CA SER A 70 -18.32 2.81 10.70
C SER A 70 -18.93 1.64 11.48
N THR A 71 -18.12 0.65 11.86
CA THR A 71 -18.51 -0.36 12.86
C THR A 71 -17.95 -0.01 14.24
N ASP A 72 -18.55 -0.55 15.31
CA ASP A 72 -18.12 -0.27 16.68
C ASP A 72 -16.79 -1.00 17.07
N PHE A 73 -16.31 -1.86 16.20
CA PHE A 73 -15.13 -2.71 16.49
C PHE A 73 -14.11 -2.63 15.36
N PHE A 74 -12.83 -2.59 15.76
CA PHE A 74 -11.72 -2.77 14.83
C PHE A 74 -11.67 -4.21 14.33
N GLU A 75 -11.64 -4.39 13.02
CA GLU A 75 -11.38 -5.66 12.37
C GLU A 75 -10.44 -5.47 11.18
N ILE A 76 -9.30 -6.14 11.21
CA ILE A 76 -8.30 -6.04 10.13
C ILE A 76 -8.86 -6.50 8.78
N GLY A 77 -9.87 -7.39 8.81
CA GLY A 77 -10.60 -7.86 7.64
C GLY A 77 -11.27 -6.72 6.86
N ASN A 78 -11.75 -5.69 7.55
CA ASN A 78 -12.34 -4.51 6.91
C ASN A 78 -11.30 -3.73 6.11
N VAL A 79 -10.11 -3.52 6.68
CA VAL A 79 -9.01 -2.83 6.01
C VAL A 79 -8.50 -3.61 4.79
N THR A 80 -8.30 -4.92 4.95
CA THR A 80 -7.83 -5.78 3.84
C THR A 80 -8.89 -5.95 2.76
N GLY A 81 -10.17 -6.01 3.15
CA GLY A 81 -11.30 -6.02 2.21
C GLY A 81 -11.36 -4.74 1.38
N ARG A 82 -11.23 -3.60 2.04
CA ARG A 82 -11.20 -2.29 1.38
C ARG A 82 -9.99 -2.15 0.44
N MET A 83 -8.84 -2.61 0.90
CA MET A 83 -7.63 -2.63 0.07
C MET A 83 -7.81 -3.49 -1.18
N LYS A 84 -8.44 -4.67 -1.04
CA LYS A 84 -8.74 -5.54 -2.18
C LYS A 84 -9.69 -4.87 -3.16
N GLU A 85 -10.77 -4.26 -2.68
CA GLU A 85 -11.72 -3.51 -3.48
C GLU A 85 -11.02 -2.42 -4.31
N LYS A 86 -10.19 -1.60 -3.67
CA LYS A 86 -9.44 -0.53 -4.34
C LYS A 86 -8.41 -1.05 -5.34
N LEU A 87 -7.74 -2.14 -5.03
CA LEU A 87 -6.82 -2.79 -5.97
C LEU A 87 -7.55 -3.33 -7.19
N ASP A 88 -8.66 -4.03 -6.99
CA ASP A 88 -9.45 -4.61 -8.09
C ASP A 88 -10.10 -3.52 -8.95
N GLU A 89 -10.60 -2.44 -8.35
CA GLU A 89 -11.07 -1.25 -9.08
C GLU A 89 -9.95 -0.65 -9.96
N ASN A 90 -8.75 -0.50 -9.41
CA ASN A 90 -7.60 0.05 -10.12
C ASN A 90 -7.07 -0.87 -11.23
N LEU A 91 -7.09 -2.19 -11.00
CA LEU A 91 -6.68 -3.18 -11.99
C LEU A 91 -7.67 -3.28 -13.16
N ASN A 92 -8.97 -3.12 -12.86
CA ASN A 92 -10.06 -3.21 -13.82
C ASN A 92 -10.41 -1.87 -14.49
N GLN A 93 -9.68 -0.80 -14.21
CA GLN A 93 -9.89 0.49 -14.87
C GLN A 93 -9.73 0.35 -16.39
N LYS A 94 -10.86 0.43 -17.11
CA LYS A 94 -10.96 0.36 -18.57
C LYS A 94 -10.33 1.55 -19.31
N ASN A 95 -9.78 2.50 -18.58
CA ASN A 95 -9.30 3.78 -19.08
C ASN A 95 -7.78 3.82 -19.25
N PHE A 96 -7.23 2.92 -20.03
CA PHE A 96 -5.97 3.23 -20.68
C PHE A 96 -6.33 4.08 -21.92
N GLY A 97 -6.25 5.39 -21.77
CA GLY A 97 -6.77 6.40 -22.71
C GLY A 97 -6.07 6.51 -24.06
N TRP A 98 -5.69 5.40 -24.66
CA TRP A 98 -5.13 5.35 -26.00
C TRP A 98 -5.87 4.30 -26.83
N GLN A 99 -6.75 4.75 -27.71
CA GLN A 99 -7.25 4.12 -28.95
C GLN A 99 -7.74 2.65 -28.97
N PHE A 100 -7.64 1.90 -27.87
CA PHE A 100 -8.14 0.52 -27.77
C PHE A 100 -9.00 0.37 -26.51
N PRO A 101 -10.27 0.81 -26.54
CA PRO A 101 -11.11 0.90 -25.34
C PRO A 101 -11.48 -0.45 -24.70
N ASP A 102 -11.25 -1.57 -25.38
CA ASP A 102 -11.68 -2.89 -24.90
C ASP A 102 -10.55 -3.91 -24.71
N MET A 103 -9.30 -3.53 -24.84
CA MET A 103 -8.19 -4.45 -24.61
C MET A 103 -7.70 -4.36 -23.16
N ASN A 104 -8.26 -5.19 -22.29
CA ASN A 104 -7.62 -5.54 -21.03
C ASN A 104 -6.40 -6.44 -21.36
N LEU A 105 -5.29 -5.80 -21.72
CA LEU A 105 -4.04 -6.48 -22.11
C LEU A 105 -3.48 -7.36 -21.00
N PHE A 106 -3.82 -7.03 -19.76
CA PHE A 106 -3.35 -7.70 -18.57
C PHE A 106 -4.57 -8.03 -17.72
N GLN A 107 -5.14 -9.22 -17.91
CA GLN A 107 -6.19 -9.73 -17.03
C GLN A 107 -5.54 -10.07 -15.69
N MET A 108 -5.50 -9.11 -14.77
CA MET A 108 -4.99 -9.30 -13.43
C MET A 108 -6.12 -9.22 -12.42
N GLU A 109 -6.08 -10.10 -11.44
CA GLU A 109 -7.00 -10.15 -10.33
C GLU A 109 -6.20 -10.31 -9.03
N THR A 110 -6.65 -9.63 -7.98
CA THR A 110 -6.04 -9.77 -6.66
C THR A 110 -6.47 -11.10 -6.04
N SER A 111 -5.58 -12.09 -6.01
CA SER A 111 -5.90 -13.40 -5.46
C SER A 111 -5.96 -13.38 -3.93
N HIS A 112 -4.99 -12.78 -3.27
CA HIS A 112 -4.89 -12.73 -1.82
C HIS A 112 -4.12 -11.51 -1.35
N ILE A 113 -4.55 -10.92 -0.24
CA ILE A 113 -3.83 -9.87 0.47
C ILE A 113 -3.40 -10.45 1.82
N TYR A 114 -2.10 -10.43 2.08
CA TYR A 114 -1.58 -10.81 3.39
C TYR A 114 -1.93 -9.71 4.39
N GLU A 115 -2.28 -10.11 5.60
CA GLU A 115 -2.59 -9.16 6.66
C GLU A 115 -1.39 -8.24 6.91
N PRO A 116 -1.58 -6.91 6.78
CA PRO A 116 -0.52 -5.97 7.05
C PRO A 116 -0.20 -5.96 8.55
N LYS A 117 1.03 -5.62 8.89
CA LYS A 117 1.33 -5.24 10.28
C LYS A 117 0.65 -3.92 10.58
N TYR A 118 -0.05 -3.87 11.68
CA TYR A 118 -0.74 -2.66 12.15
C TYR A 118 -0.37 -2.36 13.59
N LEU A 119 -0.55 -1.12 13.97
CA LEU A 119 -0.44 -0.64 15.34
C LEU A 119 -1.74 0.10 15.67
N LEU A 120 -2.35 -0.24 16.77
CA LEU A 120 -3.51 0.49 17.28
C LEU A 120 -3.04 1.65 18.15
N VAL A 121 -3.83 2.71 18.14
CA VAL A 121 -3.58 3.88 18.98
C VAL A 121 -3.52 3.53 20.47
N THR A 122 -4.29 2.50 20.84
CA THR A 122 -4.40 1.99 22.20
C THR A 122 -3.32 0.98 22.58
N ASP A 123 -2.47 0.57 21.63
CA ASP A 123 -1.40 -0.37 21.94
C ASP A 123 -0.38 0.22 22.91
N ALA A 124 0.20 -0.65 23.71
CA ALA A 124 1.17 -0.26 24.75
C ALA A 124 0.66 0.88 25.64
N ASP A 125 -0.59 0.76 26.13
CA ASP A 125 -1.21 1.76 27.00
C ASP A 125 -1.23 3.20 26.42
N GLY A 126 -1.25 3.32 25.07
CA GLY A 126 -1.28 4.59 24.35
C GLY A 126 0.12 5.17 24.03
N GLU A 127 1.20 4.43 24.25
CA GLU A 127 2.56 4.88 23.85
C GLU A 127 2.64 5.19 22.36
N VAL A 128 1.94 4.42 21.51
CA VAL A 128 1.89 4.66 20.06
C VAL A 128 1.36 6.07 19.75
N LEU A 129 0.29 6.49 20.42
CA LEU A 129 -0.26 7.83 20.27
C LEU A 129 0.73 8.91 20.75
N LEU A 130 1.37 8.68 21.88
CA LEU A 130 2.34 9.61 22.44
C LEU A 130 3.56 9.77 21.53
N ASP A 131 4.02 8.70 20.93
CA ASP A 131 5.13 8.73 19.97
C ASP A 131 4.78 9.53 18.72
N MET A 132 3.57 9.36 18.18
CA MET A 132 3.09 10.13 17.04
C MET A 132 2.98 11.61 17.35
N ILE A 133 2.38 11.97 18.50
CA ILE A 133 2.29 13.36 18.96
C ILE A 133 3.69 13.95 19.17
N SER A 134 4.58 13.21 19.80
CA SER A 134 5.97 13.64 20.03
C SER A 134 6.72 13.89 18.72
N ALA A 135 6.54 13.01 17.74
CA ALA A 135 7.15 13.16 16.41
C ALA A 135 6.63 14.40 15.67
N TYR A 136 5.32 14.65 15.77
CA TYR A 136 4.70 15.84 15.20
C TYR A 136 5.21 17.12 15.88
N MET A 137 5.25 17.14 17.21
CA MET A 137 5.74 18.27 17.99
C MET A 137 7.21 18.57 17.72
N LYS A 138 8.07 17.56 17.65
CA LYS A 138 9.50 17.73 17.30
C LYS A 138 9.70 18.39 15.94
N LYS A 139 8.80 18.14 15.00
CA LYS A 139 8.88 18.71 13.65
C LYS A 139 8.36 20.15 13.58
N ASN A 140 7.33 20.47 14.35
CA ASN A 140 6.56 21.71 14.19
C ASN A 140 6.79 22.74 15.32
N LEU A 141 7.34 22.33 16.48
CA LEU A 141 7.64 23.23 17.57
C LEU A 141 9.15 23.51 17.68
N PRO A 142 9.54 24.72 18.10
CA PRO A 142 10.90 25.00 18.48
C PRO A 142 11.36 23.99 19.56
N ARG A 143 12.59 23.54 19.44
CA ARG A 143 13.16 22.49 20.30
C ARG A 143 12.96 22.73 21.79
N GLU A 144 13.07 23.99 22.24
CA GLU A 144 12.91 24.41 23.62
C GLU A 144 11.48 24.20 24.15
N ALA A 145 10.47 24.51 23.32
CA ALA A 145 9.07 24.32 23.71
C ALA A 145 8.70 22.83 23.77
N ALA A 146 9.26 22.01 22.91
CA ALA A 146 9.02 20.57 22.91
C ALA A 146 9.59 19.87 24.17
N GLU A 147 10.75 20.31 24.66
CA GLU A 147 11.34 19.77 25.89
C GLU A 147 10.56 20.21 27.14
N GLU A 148 10.06 21.44 27.18
CA GLU A 148 9.26 21.95 28.31
C GLU A 148 7.92 21.19 28.43
N ILE A 149 7.24 20.93 27.30
CA ILE A 149 6.00 20.15 27.27
C ILE A 149 6.27 18.72 27.72
N ARG A 150 7.36 18.10 27.24
CA ARG A 150 7.75 16.75 27.63
C ARG A 150 7.99 16.63 29.12
N GLN A 151 8.69 17.58 29.74
CA GLN A 151 8.94 17.60 31.20
C GLN A 151 7.65 17.74 31.99
N ARG A 152 6.75 18.63 31.57
CA ARG A 152 5.43 18.78 32.22
C ARG A 152 4.59 17.53 32.14
N TYR A 153 4.62 16.83 30.99
CA TYR A 153 3.85 15.59 30.79
C TYR A 153 4.40 14.43 31.62
N ILE A 154 5.72 14.30 31.71
CA ILE A 154 6.36 13.31 32.58
C ILE A 154 6.01 13.57 34.03
N CYS A 155 6.03 14.83 34.50
CA CYS A 155 5.62 15.19 35.84
C CYS A 155 4.15 14.83 36.14
N LEU A 156 3.24 15.01 35.18
CA LEU A 156 1.82 14.67 35.35
C LEU A 156 1.60 13.16 35.44
N LEU A 157 2.33 12.36 34.65
CA LEU A 157 2.26 10.90 34.72
C LEU A 157 2.81 10.33 36.04
N TYR A 158 3.86 10.95 36.59
CA TYR A 158 4.45 10.50 37.84
C TYR A 158 3.69 11.03 39.09
N THR A 159 2.87 12.08 38.96
CA THR A 159 2.06 12.64 40.06
C THR A 159 0.64 12.09 40.09
N SER A 160 0.25 11.24 39.14
CA SER A 160 -1.02 10.52 39.19
C SER A 160 -0.94 9.50 40.35
N PRO A 161 -1.78 9.61 41.40
CA PRO A 161 -1.72 8.67 42.53
C PRO A 161 -2.04 7.28 42.04
N SER A 162 -1.16 6.33 42.36
CA SER A 162 -1.34 4.90 42.07
C SER A 162 -2.72 4.46 42.57
N PRO A 163 -3.45 3.61 41.81
CA PRO A 163 -4.72 3.02 42.25
C PRO A 163 -4.62 2.25 43.57
N ARG A 164 -3.40 1.95 44.04
CA ARG A 164 -3.15 1.24 45.30
C ARG A 164 -3.27 2.12 46.58
N ASP A 165 -3.29 3.43 46.47
CA ASP A 165 -3.38 4.32 47.62
C ASP A 165 -4.81 4.74 47.98
N ARG A 166 -5.81 4.14 47.41
CA ARG A 166 -7.21 4.27 47.76
C ARG A 166 -7.69 3.00 48.47
N GLY A 167 -7.12 2.75 49.62
CA GLY A 167 -7.60 1.75 50.55
C GLY A 167 -8.27 2.42 51.76
#